data_12247f9889ee4864a961cc7707bae43f
#
_entry.id   12247f9889ee4864a961cc7707bae43f
#
_cell.length_a   1.000
_cell.length_b   1.000
_cell.length_c   1.000
_cell.angle_alpha   90.00
_cell.angle_beta   90.00
_cell.angle_gamma   90.00
#
_symmetry.space_group_name_H-M   'P 1'
#
loop_
_entity.id
_entity.type
_entity.pdbx_description
1 polymer ?
#
loop_
_entity_poly.entity_id
_entity_poly.type
_entity_poly.pdbx_seq_one_letter_code
_entity_poly.pdbx_strand_id
1 'polypeptide(L)'
;MTSAGSVGGDERLRLFLALELPPATLDDLIVWGSANLSGGRLVAREHLHVTLAFLGSRPAVEVDAIVRVLRDAVAAGSEPIVLEPTRWRETRSVGMLVLADQGGAATGLAHRCHAGLEALGVYRPEARRWLPHVTLLRFRERPRLEPPLPGTGTFVPSDAAAYLSRLHPTGARYEVLERVSLIAGG
;
A
#
# COMPACT_ATOMS: atom_id res chain seq x y z
N MET A 1 27.17 -33.39 14.68
CA MET A 1 25.90 -32.99 15.36
C MET A 1 25.74 -31.50 15.16
N THR A 2 25.03 -31.10 14.12
CA THR A 2 24.82 -29.69 13.77
C THR A 2 23.49 -29.29 14.42
N SER A 3 23.60 -28.41 15.41
CA SER A 3 22.44 -27.82 16.11
C SER A 3 21.63 -26.99 15.12
N ALA A 4 20.41 -27.42 14.82
CA ALA A 4 19.42 -26.60 14.13
C ALA A 4 19.05 -25.46 15.08
N GLY A 5 19.47 -24.24 14.73
CA GLY A 5 19.09 -23.04 15.43
C GLY A 5 17.56 -22.88 15.37
N SER A 6 16.92 -22.97 16.50
CA SER A 6 15.53 -22.59 16.73
C SER A 6 15.37 -21.13 16.30
N VAL A 7 14.69 -20.89 15.18
CA VAL A 7 14.24 -19.56 14.79
C VAL A 7 13.22 -19.14 15.84
N GLY A 8 13.60 -18.15 16.67
CA GLY A 8 12.83 -17.74 17.81
C GLY A 8 11.47 -17.18 17.39
N GLY A 9 10.40 -17.74 17.97
CA GLY A 9 9.02 -17.31 17.78
C GLY A 9 8.69 -15.90 18.29
N ASP A 10 9.69 -15.08 18.56
CA ASP A 10 9.57 -13.73 19.12
C ASP A 10 9.97 -12.63 18.12
N GLU A 11 10.34 -12.99 16.88
CA GLU A 11 10.66 -12.00 15.84
C GLU A 11 9.39 -11.23 15.45
N ARG A 12 9.47 -9.91 15.55
CA ARG A 12 8.37 -9.02 15.18
C ARG A 12 8.67 -8.31 13.87
N LEU A 13 7.72 -8.41 12.95
CA LEU A 13 7.80 -7.90 11.60
C LEU A 13 6.79 -6.76 11.41
N ARG A 14 7.22 -5.67 10.78
CA ARG A 14 6.32 -4.55 10.44
C ARG A 14 5.70 -4.82 9.08
N LEU A 15 4.40 -5.08 9.05
CA LEU A 15 3.67 -5.57 7.89
C LEU A 15 2.62 -4.58 7.38
N PHE A 16 2.37 -4.60 6.08
CA PHE A 16 1.23 -3.94 5.45
C PHE A 16 0.83 -4.66 4.16
N LEU A 17 -0.43 -4.48 3.75
CA LEU A 17 -0.98 -4.93 2.47
C LEU A 17 -1.19 -3.73 1.57
N ALA A 18 -0.87 -3.84 0.27
CA ALA A 18 -1.01 -2.75 -0.68
C ALA A 18 -1.27 -3.23 -2.11
N LEU A 19 -1.79 -2.32 -2.95
CA LEU A 19 -1.85 -2.48 -4.40
C LEU A 19 -0.56 -1.96 -5.02
N GLU A 20 0.01 -2.70 -5.95
CA GLU A 20 1.14 -2.29 -6.78
C GLU A 20 0.66 -1.49 -7.98
N LEU A 21 1.32 -0.37 -8.25
CA LEU A 21 1.03 0.49 -9.38
C LEU A 21 1.73 -0.02 -10.64
N PRO A 22 1.11 0.11 -11.84
CA PRO A 22 1.78 -0.22 -13.10
C PRO A 22 3.08 0.58 -13.27
N PRO A 23 4.12 0.01 -13.91
CA PRO A 23 5.39 0.68 -14.13
C PRO A 23 5.27 2.05 -14.79
N ALA A 24 4.42 2.19 -15.81
CA ALA A 24 4.18 3.46 -16.50
C ALA A 24 3.60 4.52 -15.55
N THR A 25 2.60 4.14 -14.73
CA THR A 25 2.02 5.04 -13.72
C THR A 25 3.07 5.48 -12.68
N LEU A 26 3.94 4.57 -12.26
CA LEU A 26 5.04 4.91 -11.34
C LEU A 26 5.98 5.94 -11.94
N ASP A 27 6.37 5.77 -13.21
CA ASP A 27 7.27 6.68 -13.93
C ASP A 27 6.64 8.07 -14.09
N ASP A 28 5.38 8.13 -14.50
CA ASP A 28 4.61 9.37 -14.63
C ASP A 28 4.50 10.11 -13.28
N LEU A 29 4.21 9.40 -12.20
CA LEU A 29 4.10 10.00 -10.87
C LEU A 29 5.43 10.55 -10.35
N ILE A 30 6.55 9.90 -10.65
CA ILE A 30 7.89 10.40 -10.28
C ILE A 30 8.24 11.67 -11.07
N VAL A 31 7.99 11.68 -12.38
CA VAL A 31 8.23 12.87 -13.22
C VAL A 31 7.34 14.03 -12.75
N TRP A 32 6.05 13.78 -12.57
CA TRP A 32 5.11 14.78 -12.08
C TRP A 32 5.48 15.30 -10.68
N GLY A 33 5.82 14.40 -9.75
CA GLY A 33 6.20 14.76 -8.39
C GLY A 33 7.46 15.62 -8.34
N SER A 34 8.46 15.30 -9.17
CA SER A 34 9.70 16.07 -9.27
C SER A 34 9.48 17.49 -9.81
N ALA A 35 8.51 17.65 -10.70
CA ALA A 35 8.19 18.94 -11.29
C ALA A 35 7.26 19.82 -10.42
N ASN A 36 6.42 19.24 -9.57
CA ASN A 36 5.32 19.94 -8.92
C ASN A 36 5.37 19.93 -7.38
N LEU A 37 6.18 19.08 -6.76
CA LEU A 37 6.23 18.95 -5.31
C LEU A 37 7.55 19.47 -4.73
N SER A 38 7.44 20.21 -3.64
CA SER A 38 8.58 20.80 -2.92
C SER A 38 8.30 20.86 -1.41
N GLY A 39 9.26 21.33 -0.64
CA GLY A 39 9.09 21.50 0.82
C GLY A 39 9.14 20.18 1.62
N GLY A 40 9.64 19.11 1.01
CA GLY A 40 9.76 17.82 1.66
C GLY A 40 10.63 16.83 0.88
N ARG A 41 10.60 15.57 1.28
CA ARG A 41 11.28 14.45 0.61
C ARG A 41 10.29 13.67 -0.22
N LEU A 42 10.52 13.57 -1.52
CA LEU A 42 9.76 12.70 -2.40
C LEU A 42 9.90 11.24 -1.96
N VAL A 43 8.81 10.49 -2.08
CA VAL A 43 8.81 9.05 -1.88
C VAL A 43 9.47 8.39 -3.09
N ALA A 44 10.40 7.48 -2.85
CA ALA A 44 11.08 6.76 -3.93
C ALA A 44 10.10 5.92 -4.74
N ARG A 45 10.39 5.76 -6.04
CA ARG A 45 9.55 5.04 -6.99
C ARG A 45 9.10 3.66 -6.49
N GLU A 46 10.04 2.88 -5.99
CA GLU A 46 9.83 1.53 -5.46
C GLU A 46 8.98 1.48 -4.19
N HIS A 47 8.68 2.63 -3.59
CA HIS A 47 7.86 2.75 -2.41
C HIS A 47 6.46 3.34 -2.68
N LEU A 48 6.15 3.67 -3.93
CA LEU A 48 4.82 4.15 -4.32
C LEU A 48 3.83 2.99 -4.38
N HIS A 49 2.75 3.08 -3.65
CA HIS A 49 1.71 2.05 -3.57
C HIS A 49 0.40 2.63 -3.06
N VAL A 50 -0.69 1.87 -3.17
CA VAL A 50 -1.95 2.17 -2.49
C VAL A 50 -2.11 1.22 -1.31
N THR A 51 -2.00 1.71 -0.08
CA THR A 51 -2.13 0.87 1.12
C THR A 51 -3.56 0.36 1.27
N LEU A 52 -3.71 -0.97 1.38
CA LEU A 52 -4.97 -1.64 1.72
C LEU A 52 -5.16 -1.72 3.24
N ALA A 53 -4.15 -2.19 3.95
CA ALA A 53 -4.16 -2.31 5.41
C ALA A 53 -2.75 -2.17 5.99
N PHE A 54 -2.60 -1.38 7.04
CA PHE A 54 -1.36 -1.26 7.78
C PHE A 54 -1.48 -2.02 9.11
N LEU A 55 -0.66 -3.06 9.29
CA LEU A 55 -0.75 -3.99 10.41
C LEU A 55 0.21 -3.65 11.56
N GLY A 56 1.19 -2.79 11.29
CA GLY A 56 2.22 -2.48 12.27
C GLY A 56 3.11 -3.68 12.58
N SER A 57 3.60 -3.76 13.81
CA SER A 57 4.51 -4.82 14.26
C SER A 57 3.73 -6.08 14.65
N ARG A 58 3.97 -7.18 13.95
CA ARG A 58 3.29 -8.48 14.12
C ARG A 58 4.30 -9.60 14.37
N PRO A 59 3.95 -10.63 15.17
CA PRO A 59 4.77 -11.84 15.28
C PRO A 59 4.96 -12.51 13.92
N ALA A 60 6.16 -13.02 13.64
CA ALA A 60 6.47 -13.70 12.38
C ALA A 60 5.56 -14.91 12.10
N VAL A 61 5.08 -15.57 13.14
CA VAL A 61 4.15 -16.72 13.02
C VAL A 61 2.80 -16.36 12.41
N GLU A 62 2.41 -15.08 12.39
CA GLU A 62 1.14 -14.61 11.81
C GLU A 62 1.22 -14.36 10.31
N VAL A 63 2.42 -14.33 9.71
CA VAL A 63 2.64 -13.95 8.30
C VAL A 63 1.82 -14.82 7.36
N ASP A 64 1.88 -16.14 7.51
CA ASP A 64 1.17 -17.06 6.60
C ASP A 64 -0.34 -16.88 6.66
N ALA A 65 -0.88 -16.62 7.86
CA ALA A 65 -2.32 -16.36 8.03
C ALA A 65 -2.72 -15.01 7.39
N ILE A 66 -1.89 -13.98 7.54
CA ILE A 66 -2.10 -12.66 6.92
C ILE A 66 -2.06 -12.75 5.39
N VAL A 67 -1.07 -13.47 4.85
CA VAL A 67 -0.93 -13.72 3.40
C VAL A 67 -2.15 -14.46 2.85
N ARG A 68 -2.65 -15.46 3.59
CA ARG A 68 -3.86 -16.21 3.22
C ARG A 68 -5.07 -15.30 3.13
N VAL A 69 -5.27 -14.38 4.10
CA VAL A 69 -6.35 -13.37 4.01
C VAL A 69 -6.25 -12.54 2.74
N LEU A 70 -5.05 -12.12 2.34
CA LEU A 70 -4.86 -11.37 1.09
C LEU A 70 -5.28 -12.20 -0.13
N ARG A 71 -4.83 -13.45 -0.23
CA ARG A 71 -5.20 -14.37 -1.32
C ARG A 71 -6.71 -14.58 -1.41
N ASP A 72 -7.34 -14.88 -0.28
CA ASP A 72 -8.79 -15.11 -0.20
C ASP A 72 -9.58 -13.85 -0.56
N ALA A 73 -9.13 -12.69 -0.10
CA ALA A 73 -9.75 -11.41 -0.41
C ALA A 73 -9.66 -11.06 -1.91
N VAL A 74 -8.54 -11.37 -2.57
CA VAL A 74 -8.38 -11.19 -4.02
C VAL A 74 -9.25 -12.18 -4.78
N ALA A 75 -9.22 -13.47 -4.41
CA ALA A 75 -9.99 -14.53 -5.07
C ALA A 75 -11.51 -14.31 -5.00
N ALA A 76 -12.00 -13.64 -3.97
CA ALA A 76 -13.42 -13.29 -3.81
C ALA A 76 -13.85 -12.06 -4.63
N GLY A 77 -12.94 -11.39 -5.32
CA GLY A 77 -13.22 -10.26 -6.20
C GLY A 77 -13.27 -10.70 -7.67
N SER A 78 -14.18 -10.15 -8.45
CA SER A 78 -14.33 -10.44 -9.88
C SER A 78 -14.15 -9.22 -10.77
N GLU A 79 -14.28 -8.01 -10.21
CA GLU A 79 -14.26 -6.78 -10.98
C GLU A 79 -12.84 -6.19 -11.05
N PRO A 80 -12.45 -5.63 -12.20
CA PRO A 80 -11.17 -4.95 -12.34
C PRO A 80 -11.11 -3.71 -11.45
N ILE A 81 -9.98 -3.49 -10.80
CA ILE A 81 -9.74 -2.27 -10.04
C ILE A 81 -9.29 -1.17 -10.98
N VAL A 82 -10.06 -0.09 -11.07
CA VAL A 82 -9.73 1.09 -11.88
C VAL A 82 -9.64 2.30 -10.98
N LEU A 83 -8.45 2.91 -10.91
CA LEU A 83 -8.16 4.05 -10.06
C LEU A 83 -7.79 5.28 -10.90
N GLU A 84 -8.13 6.47 -10.39
CA GLU A 84 -7.86 7.75 -11.06
C GLU A 84 -7.50 8.84 -10.03
N PRO A 85 -6.42 9.62 -10.22
CA PRO A 85 -6.12 10.77 -9.37
C PRO A 85 -7.22 11.83 -9.43
N THR A 86 -7.70 12.28 -8.26
CA THR A 86 -8.79 13.26 -8.16
C THR A 86 -8.40 14.55 -7.47
N ARG A 87 -7.48 14.50 -6.51
CA ARG A 87 -7.04 15.68 -5.77
C ARG A 87 -5.74 15.44 -5.02
N TRP A 88 -4.99 16.51 -4.79
CA TRP A 88 -3.91 16.55 -3.81
C TRP A 88 -4.48 16.75 -2.41
N ARG A 89 -3.87 16.09 -1.44
CA ARG A 89 -4.19 16.27 -0.02
C ARG A 89 -2.93 16.21 0.82
N GLU A 90 -2.82 17.14 1.76
CA GLU A 90 -1.77 17.11 2.76
C GLU A 90 -2.35 16.80 4.14
N THR A 91 -1.64 15.98 4.89
CA THR A 91 -1.87 15.75 6.33
C THR A 91 -0.82 16.52 7.15
N ARG A 92 -0.60 16.12 8.38
CA ARG A 92 0.44 16.71 9.23
C ARG A 92 1.87 16.46 8.71
N SER A 93 2.12 15.31 8.04
CA SER A 93 3.48 14.85 7.71
C SER A 93 3.63 14.26 6.31
N VAL A 94 2.54 14.11 5.57
CA VAL A 94 2.55 13.55 4.22
C VAL A 94 1.65 14.29 3.26
N GLY A 95 2.10 14.37 2.01
CA GLY A 95 1.31 14.78 0.86
C GLY A 95 0.99 13.58 -0.02
N MET A 96 -0.26 13.49 -0.47
CA MET A 96 -0.78 12.33 -1.18
C MET A 96 -1.73 12.72 -2.31
N LEU A 97 -1.74 11.92 -3.36
CA LEU A 97 -2.81 11.92 -4.35
C LEU A 97 -3.93 11.02 -3.85
N VAL A 98 -5.11 11.59 -3.69
CA VAL A 98 -6.35 10.86 -3.45
C VAL A 98 -6.87 10.34 -4.77
N LEU A 99 -7.33 9.09 -4.79
CA LEU A 99 -7.80 8.41 -5.97
C LEU A 99 -9.32 8.21 -5.90
N ALA A 100 -9.98 8.31 -7.05
CA ALA A 100 -11.30 7.73 -7.24
C ALA A 100 -11.16 6.23 -7.49
N ASP A 101 -12.05 5.44 -6.91
CA ASP A 101 -12.21 4.01 -7.13
C ASP A 101 -13.44 3.81 -8.02
N GLN A 102 -13.20 3.67 -9.32
CA GLN A 102 -14.28 3.50 -10.29
C GLN A 102 -14.92 2.12 -10.11
N GLY A 103 -16.22 2.09 -9.83
CA GLY A 103 -16.94 0.84 -9.55
C GLY A 103 -16.76 0.27 -8.15
N GLY A 104 -15.85 0.80 -7.33
CA GLY A 104 -15.69 0.40 -5.93
C GLY A 104 -14.93 -0.91 -5.69
N ALA A 105 -14.26 -1.46 -6.70
CA ALA A 105 -13.59 -2.76 -6.61
C ALA A 105 -12.39 -2.73 -5.65
N ALA A 106 -11.61 -1.63 -5.62
CA ALA A 106 -10.52 -1.46 -4.65
C ALA A 106 -11.05 -1.34 -3.22
N THR A 107 -12.12 -0.59 -3.02
CA THR A 107 -12.80 -0.46 -1.72
C THR A 107 -13.33 -1.81 -1.25
N GLY A 108 -13.92 -2.58 -2.15
CA GLY A 108 -14.37 -3.94 -1.88
C GLY A 108 -13.24 -4.86 -1.44
N LEU A 109 -12.10 -4.82 -2.12
CA LEU A 109 -10.90 -5.58 -1.75
C LEU A 109 -10.37 -5.15 -0.37
N ALA A 110 -10.25 -3.84 -0.12
CA ALA A 110 -9.81 -3.33 1.18
C ALA A 110 -10.72 -3.81 2.31
N HIS A 111 -12.05 -3.76 2.12
CA HIS A 111 -13.01 -4.24 3.12
C HIS A 111 -12.90 -5.74 3.38
N ARG A 112 -12.70 -6.57 2.33
CA ARG A 112 -12.48 -8.02 2.51
C ARG A 112 -11.18 -8.30 3.28
N CYS A 113 -10.10 -7.58 2.95
CA CYS A 113 -8.86 -7.67 3.72
C CYS A 113 -9.10 -7.28 5.19
N HIS A 114 -9.76 -6.15 5.45
CA HIS A 114 -10.03 -5.68 6.81
C HIS A 114 -10.84 -6.71 7.60
N ALA A 115 -11.92 -7.24 7.02
CA ALA A 115 -12.76 -8.25 7.70
C ALA A 115 -11.97 -9.54 8.03
N GLY A 116 -11.16 -10.05 7.09
CA GLY A 116 -10.34 -11.23 7.32
C GLY A 116 -9.26 -11.00 8.38
N LEU A 117 -8.59 -9.85 8.34
CA LEU A 117 -7.56 -9.47 9.31
C LEU A 117 -8.14 -9.20 10.71
N GLU A 118 -9.35 -8.64 10.79
CA GLU A 118 -10.09 -8.45 12.04
C GLU A 118 -10.49 -9.80 12.65
N ALA A 119 -10.98 -10.73 11.83
CA ALA A 119 -11.31 -12.10 12.26
C ALA A 119 -10.09 -12.86 12.80
N LEU A 120 -8.88 -12.58 12.26
CA LEU A 120 -7.62 -13.09 12.83
C LEU A 120 -7.18 -12.37 14.12
N GLY A 121 -7.82 -11.28 14.52
CA GLY A 121 -7.41 -10.47 15.66
C GLY A 121 -6.13 -9.66 15.43
N VAL A 122 -5.69 -9.50 14.18
CA VAL A 122 -4.42 -8.81 13.83
C VAL A 122 -4.63 -7.38 13.33
N TYR A 123 -5.86 -6.98 13.11
CA TYR A 123 -6.24 -5.65 12.61
C TYR A 123 -7.45 -5.12 13.36
N ARG A 124 -7.45 -3.81 13.56
CA ARG A 124 -8.59 -3.09 14.11
C ARG A 124 -9.04 -2.06 13.08
N PRO A 125 -10.27 -2.13 12.55
CA PRO A 125 -10.78 -1.18 11.56
C PRO A 125 -10.71 0.26 12.08
N GLU A 126 -10.31 1.18 11.22
CA GLU A 126 -10.39 2.61 11.51
C GLU A 126 -11.85 3.08 11.46
N ALA A 127 -12.22 4.06 12.29
CA ALA A 127 -13.57 4.64 12.30
C ALA A 127 -13.91 5.38 10.99
N ARG A 128 -12.91 5.83 10.25
CA ARG A 128 -13.06 6.50 8.96
C ARG A 128 -13.12 5.49 7.81
N ARG A 129 -13.84 5.86 6.74
CA ARG A 129 -13.84 5.08 5.50
C ARG A 129 -12.43 4.95 4.93
N TRP A 130 -12.12 3.79 4.38
CA TRP A 130 -10.90 3.59 3.62
C TRP A 130 -10.85 4.58 2.44
N LEU A 131 -9.71 5.22 2.24
CA LEU A 131 -9.49 6.21 1.20
C LEU A 131 -8.31 5.78 0.34
N PRO A 132 -8.51 5.39 -0.93
CA PRO A 132 -7.41 5.06 -1.82
C PRO A 132 -6.55 6.29 -2.07
N HIS A 133 -5.25 6.16 -1.87
CA HIS A 133 -4.29 7.23 -2.09
C HIS A 133 -2.88 6.71 -2.33
N VAL A 134 -2.07 7.50 -3.01
CA VAL A 134 -0.62 7.30 -3.14
C VAL A 134 0.09 8.40 -2.38
N THR A 135 0.93 8.05 -1.41
CA THR A 135 1.79 9.01 -0.71
C THR A 135 3.00 9.32 -1.58
N LEU A 136 3.20 10.59 -1.91
CA LEU A 136 4.28 11.06 -2.78
C LEU A 136 5.30 11.95 -2.09
N LEU A 137 4.90 12.66 -1.02
CA LEU A 137 5.77 13.59 -0.31
C LEU A 137 5.72 13.34 1.19
N ARG A 138 6.86 13.43 1.85
CA ARG A 138 7.00 13.41 3.32
C ARG A 138 7.68 14.69 3.77
N PHE A 139 7.11 15.36 4.79
CA PHE A 139 7.61 16.62 5.31
C PHE A 139 7.51 16.69 6.83
N ARG A 140 8.30 17.56 7.42
CA ARG A 140 8.21 17.91 8.86
C ARG A 140 7.26 19.07 9.08
N GLU A 141 7.30 20.03 8.16
CA GLU A 141 6.43 21.20 8.14
C GLU A 141 5.57 21.15 6.87
N ARG A 142 4.26 21.38 7.01
CA ARG A 142 3.31 21.28 5.92
C ARG A 142 3.56 22.37 4.88
N PRO A 143 3.89 22.03 3.63
CA PRO A 143 4.25 23.01 2.60
C PRO A 143 3.06 23.77 2.00
N ARG A 144 1.82 23.27 2.16
CA ARG A 144 0.57 23.85 1.64
C ARG A 144 0.59 24.00 0.11
N LEU A 145 0.93 22.91 -0.57
CA LEU A 145 0.98 22.85 -2.02
C LEU A 145 -0.42 22.69 -2.62
N GLU A 146 -0.58 23.29 -3.81
CA GLU A 146 -1.77 23.12 -4.66
C GLU A 146 -1.32 22.70 -6.07
N PRO A 147 -0.68 21.54 -6.24
CA PRO A 147 -0.19 21.12 -7.55
C PRO A 147 -1.35 20.77 -8.50
N PRO A 148 -1.17 20.96 -9.82
CA PRO A 148 -2.11 20.44 -10.81
C PRO A 148 -2.17 18.90 -10.67
N LEU A 149 -3.26 18.28 -11.11
CA LEU A 149 -3.32 16.82 -11.13
C LEU A 149 -2.33 16.23 -12.17
N PRO A 150 -1.76 15.04 -11.90
CA PRO A 150 -0.95 14.36 -12.90
C PRO A 150 -1.81 13.91 -14.08
N GLY A 151 -1.24 13.94 -15.28
CA GLY A 151 -1.89 13.50 -16.50
C GLY A 151 -1.89 11.97 -16.70
N THR A 152 -1.77 11.19 -15.64
CA THR A 152 -1.73 9.71 -15.72
C THR A 152 -3.05 9.09 -16.17
N GLY A 153 -4.17 9.82 -16.04
CA GLY A 153 -5.50 9.26 -16.28
C GLY A 153 -5.84 8.12 -15.34
N THR A 154 -6.67 7.20 -15.81
CA THR A 154 -7.02 5.98 -15.10
C THR A 154 -5.91 4.94 -15.21
N PHE A 155 -5.73 4.12 -14.16
CA PHE A 155 -4.83 2.99 -14.18
C PHE A 155 -5.40 1.78 -13.43
N VAL A 156 -4.91 0.60 -13.78
CA VAL A 156 -5.30 -0.68 -13.21
C VAL A 156 -4.10 -1.25 -12.46
N PRO A 157 -4.14 -1.41 -11.13
CA PRO A 157 -3.10 -2.09 -10.38
C PRO A 157 -2.88 -3.52 -10.90
N SER A 158 -1.62 -3.96 -10.99
CA SER A 158 -1.28 -5.30 -11.46
C SER A 158 -1.50 -6.36 -10.40
N ASP A 159 -1.12 -6.04 -9.17
CA ASP A 159 -1.04 -7.00 -8.07
C ASP A 159 -1.47 -6.36 -6.75
N ALA A 160 -1.95 -7.20 -5.85
CA ALA A 160 -2.00 -6.92 -4.42
C ALA A 160 -0.85 -7.66 -3.74
N ALA A 161 -0.14 -7.00 -2.83
CA ALA A 161 1.03 -7.58 -2.20
C ALA A 161 1.03 -7.42 -0.67
N ALA A 162 1.65 -8.39 0.00
CA ALA A 162 2.01 -8.31 1.41
C ALA A 162 3.48 -7.89 1.52
N TYR A 163 3.73 -6.85 2.31
CA TYR A 163 5.05 -6.25 2.48
C TYR A 163 5.54 -6.35 3.91
N LEU A 164 6.84 -6.63 4.02
CA LEU A 164 7.64 -6.39 5.21
C LEU A 164 8.32 -5.03 5.09
N SER A 165 8.14 -4.18 6.09
CA SER A 165 8.81 -2.89 6.20
C SER A 165 9.93 -2.98 7.23
N ARG A 166 11.18 -2.84 6.78
CA ARG A 166 12.35 -2.73 7.66
C ARG A 166 12.73 -1.27 7.82
N LEU A 167 12.87 -0.82 9.06
CA LEU A 167 13.37 0.52 9.34
C LEU A 167 14.89 0.53 9.13
N HIS A 168 15.35 1.49 8.32
CA HIS A 168 16.76 1.72 8.05
C HIS A 168 17.09 3.20 8.31
N PRO A 169 18.32 3.58 8.69
CA PRO A 169 18.70 4.98 8.93
C PRO A 169 18.39 5.91 7.74
N THR A 170 18.44 5.40 6.52
CA THR A 170 18.15 6.14 5.28
C THR A 170 16.66 6.13 4.88
N GLY A 171 15.78 5.49 5.66
CA GLY A 171 14.36 5.34 5.39
C GLY A 171 13.88 3.90 5.47
N ALA A 172 12.57 3.68 5.35
CA ALA A 172 12.02 2.33 5.31
C ALA A 172 12.43 1.61 4.01
N ARG A 173 12.75 0.33 4.12
CA ARG A 173 12.92 -0.58 2.98
C ARG A 173 11.77 -1.58 2.99
N TYR A 174 11.21 -1.84 1.82
CA TYR A 174 10.10 -2.77 1.65
C TYR A 174 10.60 -4.04 0.96
N GLU A 175 10.20 -5.16 1.53
CA GLU A 175 10.44 -6.50 0.99
C GLU A 175 9.08 -7.13 0.72
N VAL A 176 8.89 -7.66 -0.48
CA VAL A 176 7.65 -8.33 -0.86
C VAL A 176 7.68 -9.75 -0.30
N LEU A 177 6.70 -10.08 0.53
CA LEU A 177 6.51 -11.41 1.07
C LEU A 177 5.66 -12.27 0.12
N GLU A 178 4.65 -11.66 -0.50
CA GLU A 178 3.73 -12.33 -1.42
C GLU A 178 3.15 -11.33 -2.41
N ARG A 179 2.96 -11.75 -3.66
CA ARG A 179 2.17 -11.06 -4.68
C ARG A 179 1.00 -11.92 -5.10
N VAL A 180 -0.16 -11.31 -5.23
CA VAL A 180 -1.37 -11.94 -5.73
C VAL A 180 -1.86 -11.13 -6.92
N SER A 181 -1.86 -11.74 -8.11
CA SER A 181 -2.29 -11.06 -9.34
C SER A 181 -3.76 -10.69 -9.26
N LEU A 182 -4.06 -9.44 -9.64
CA LEU A 182 -5.44 -8.91 -9.76
C LEU A 182 -6.01 -9.12 -11.16
N ILE A 183 -5.15 -9.45 -12.11
CA ILE A 183 -5.56 -9.77 -13.49
C ILE A 183 -5.87 -11.25 -13.50
N ALA A 184 -7.15 -11.61 -13.73
CA ALA A 184 -7.51 -12.99 -13.96
C ALA A 184 -6.68 -13.52 -15.12
N GLY A 185 -5.88 -14.56 -14.86
CA GLY A 185 -5.13 -15.25 -15.91
C GLY A 185 -6.12 -15.70 -16.97
N GLY A 186 -5.96 -15.18 -18.20
CA GLY A 186 -6.72 -15.59 -19.35
C GLY A 186 -6.41 -17.03 -19.75
#